data_83377b8e7078ae8a4b5ad1acac7daff0
#
_entry.id   83377b8e7078ae8a4b5ad1acac7daff0
#
_cell.length_a   1.000
_cell.length_b   1.000
_cell.length_c   1.000
_cell.angle_alpha   90.00
_cell.angle_beta   90.00
_cell.angle_gamma   90.00
#
_symmetry.space_group_name_H-M   'P 1'
#
loop_
_entity.id
_entity.type
_entity.pdbx_description
1 polymer ?
#
loop_
_entity_poly.entity_id
_entity_poly.type
_entity_poly.pdbx_seq_one_letter_code
_entity_poly.pdbx_strand_id
1 'polypeptide(L)'
;MIAYVDASVLLRIALRQADALSEWRQIEQGVASALITTESLRTLDRLRLRAKLPDTEVASRRAKILELIASLELAEIDSVVLDRAAQPMPTEVGTLDAIHLATALLWREQMRQDITLATHDTALSIAARAHGFHVVGAAPT
;
A
#
# COMPACT_ATOMS: atom_id res chain seq x y z
N MET A 1 -4.74 14.85 4.91
CA MET A 1 -3.65 13.98 5.43
C MET A 1 -2.82 13.50 4.25
N ILE A 2 -1.50 13.42 4.43
CA ILE A 2 -0.61 12.76 3.48
C ILE A 2 -0.45 11.32 3.94
N ALA A 3 -0.69 10.35 3.06
CA ALA A 3 -0.61 8.95 3.42
C ALA A 3 0.20 8.13 2.43
N TYR A 4 1.04 7.26 2.95
CA TYR A 4 1.58 6.14 2.19
C TYR A 4 0.52 5.04 2.11
N VAL A 5 0.19 4.62 0.90
CA VAL A 5 -0.91 3.69 0.65
C VAL A 5 -0.35 2.32 0.26
N ASP A 6 -0.67 1.31 1.05
CA ASP A 6 -0.38 -0.08 0.75
C ASP A 6 -1.45 -0.68 -0.18
N ALA A 7 -1.07 -1.72 -0.93
CA ALA A 7 -1.97 -2.41 -1.86
C ALA A 7 -3.24 -2.94 -1.18
N SER A 8 -3.16 -3.38 0.08
CA SER A 8 -4.33 -3.87 0.82
C SER A 8 -5.42 -2.81 0.96
N VAL A 9 -5.04 -1.55 1.17
CA VAL A 9 -5.98 -0.43 1.27
C VAL A 9 -6.58 -0.12 -0.08
N LEU A 10 -5.73 0.04 -1.10
CA LEU A 10 -6.19 0.37 -2.45
C LEU A 10 -7.16 -0.69 -2.99
N LEU A 11 -6.86 -1.96 -2.78
CA LEU A 11 -7.70 -3.06 -3.26
C LEU A 11 -9.07 -3.08 -2.60
N ARG A 12 -9.17 -2.85 -1.30
CA ARG A 12 -10.48 -2.81 -0.64
C ARG A 12 -11.34 -1.65 -1.13
N ILE A 13 -10.74 -0.51 -1.44
CA ILE A 13 -11.45 0.62 -2.06
C ILE A 13 -11.89 0.26 -3.48
N ALA A 14 -10.97 -0.25 -4.32
CA ALA A 14 -11.26 -0.59 -5.71
C ALA A 14 -12.33 -1.66 -5.85
N LEU A 15 -12.33 -2.64 -4.95
CA LEU A 15 -13.27 -3.76 -4.96
C LEU A 15 -14.53 -3.49 -4.13
N ARG A 16 -14.69 -2.28 -3.61
CA ARG A 16 -15.85 -1.82 -2.83
C ARG A 16 -16.19 -2.74 -1.65
N GLN A 17 -15.16 -3.16 -0.92
CA GLN A 17 -15.35 -4.00 0.27
C GLN A 17 -15.91 -3.17 1.42
N ALA A 18 -16.77 -3.77 2.25
CA ALA A 18 -17.41 -3.09 3.37
C ALA A 18 -16.43 -2.61 4.45
N ASP A 19 -15.30 -3.30 4.59
CA ASP A 19 -14.22 -3.00 5.52
C ASP A 19 -13.11 -2.15 4.91
N ALA A 20 -13.39 -1.45 3.80
CA ALA A 20 -12.46 -0.49 3.20
C ALA A 20 -12.16 0.64 4.17
N LEU A 21 -10.97 1.25 4.00
CA LEU A 21 -10.48 2.31 4.87
C LEU A 21 -11.46 3.48 4.98
N SER A 22 -11.96 3.73 6.19
CA SER A 22 -12.92 4.82 6.44
C SER A 22 -12.30 6.21 6.24
N GLU A 23 -11.00 6.36 6.47
CA GLU A 23 -10.25 7.60 6.31
C GLU A 23 -9.83 7.91 4.87
N TRP A 24 -10.18 7.05 3.91
CA TRP A 24 -9.76 7.20 2.51
C TRP A 24 -9.99 8.60 1.95
N ARG A 25 -11.17 9.17 2.23
CA ARG A 25 -11.53 10.51 1.74
C ARG A 25 -10.78 11.65 2.41
N GLN A 26 -10.08 11.38 3.51
CA GLN A 26 -9.24 12.36 4.21
C GLN A 26 -7.83 12.43 3.62
N ILE A 27 -7.47 11.51 2.74
CA ILE A 27 -6.16 11.48 2.08
C ILE A 27 -6.17 12.52 0.97
N GLU A 28 -5.43 13.61 1.18
CA GLU A 28 -5.27 14.70 0.20
C GLU A 28 -4.16 14.36 -0.80
N GLN A 29 -3.10 13.72 -0.33
CA GLN A 29 -1.98 13.26 -1.13
C GLN A 29 -1.66 11.82 -0.75
N GLY A 30 -1.83 10.92 -1.71
CA GLY A 30 -1.44 9.52 -1.56
C GLY A 30 -0.09 9.25 -2.22
N VAL A 31 0.78 8.59 -1.49
CA VAL A 31 2.10 8.14 -1.96
C VAL A 31 2.14 6.63 -1.89
N ALA A 32 2.74 5.99 -2.88
CA ALA A 32 2.90 4.53 -2.88
C ALA A 32 4.19 4.12 -3.58
N SER A 33 4.65 2.91 -3.32
CA SER A 33 5.67 2.29 -4.14
C SER A 33 5.11 1.95 -5.52
N ALA A 34 5.94 2.05 -6.57
CA ALA A 34 5.61 1.53 -7.90
C ALA A 34 5.21 0.04 -7.87
N LEU A 35 5.62 -0.69 -6.83
CA LEU A 35 5.22 -2.08 -6.58
C LEU A 35 3.70 -2.25 -6.47
N ILE A 36 2.96 -1.20 -6.09
CA ILE A 36 1.51 -1.28 -5.86
C ILE A 36 0.75 -1.71 -7.12
N THR A 37 1.22 -1.31 -8.29
CA THR A 37 0.61 -1.70 -9.57
C THR A 37 0.70 -3.20 -9.79
N THR A 38 1.88 -3.76 -9.64
CA THR A 38 2.11 -5.20 -9.80
C THR A 38 1.34 -6.00 -8.75
N GLU A 39 1.41 -5.62 -7.49
CA GLU A 39 0.69 -6.32 -6.42
C GLU A 39 -0.81 -6.31 -6.63
N SER A 40 -1.38 -5.15 -6.97
CA SER A 40 -2.82 -4.99 -7.15
C SER A 40 -3.34 -5.79 -8.34
N LEU A 41 -2.64 -5.75 -9.47
CA LEU A 41 -3.05 -6.48 -10.67
C LEU A 41 -2.83 -8.00 -10.52
N ARG A 42 -1.78 -8.42 -9.83
CA ARG A 42 -1.57 -9.84 -9.51
C ARG A 42 -2.64 -10.38 -8.57
N THR A 43 -3.06 -9.59 -7.60
CA THR A 43 -4.16 -9.96 -6.70
C THR A 43 -5.48 -10.10 -7.46
N LEU A 44 -5.79 -9.18 -8.38
CA LEU A 44 -6.97 -9.28 -9.23
C LEU A 44 -6.94 -10.54 -10.11
N ASP A 45 -5.78 -10.85 -10.68
CA ASP A 45 -5.63 -12.05 -11.52
C ASP A 45 -5.87 -13.34 -10.73
N ARG A 46 -5.33 -13.43 -9.50
CA ARG A 46 -5.61 -14.57 -8.61
C ARG A 46 -7.09 -14.67 -8.26
N LEU A 47 -7.73 -13.54 -7.97
CA LEU A 47 -9.17 -13.50 -7.67
C LEU A 47 -10.01 -13.93 -8.86
N ARG A 48 -9.65 -13.50 -10.07
CA ARG A 48 -10.30 -13.92 -11.31
C ARG A 48 -10.33 -15.44 -11.44
N LEU A 49 -9.19 -16.07 -11.20
CA LEU A 49 -9.06 -17.53 -11.32
C LEU A 49 -9.81 -18.27 -10.21
N ARG A 50 -9.74 -17.80 -8.98
CA ARG A 50 -10.37 -18.44 -7.82
C ARG A 50 -11.90 -18.29 -7.82
N ALA A 51 -12.39 -17.11 -8.13
CA ALA A 51 -13.82 -16.79 -8.10
C ALA A 51 -14.50 -16.91 -9.46
N LYS A 52 -13.75 -17.30 -10.51
CA LYS A 52 -14.27 -17.45 -11.89
C LYS A 52 -15.02 -16.19 -12.34
N LEU A 53 -14.40 -15.01 -12.15
CA LEU A 53 -15.02 -13.75 -12.51
C LEU A 53 -15.26 -13.66 -14.03
N PRO A 54 -16.42 -13.18 -14.47
CA PRO A 54 -16.64 -12.91 -15.88
C PRO A 54 -15.76 -11.77 -16.39
N ASP A 55 -15.46 -11.75 -17.69
CA ASP A 55 -14.55 -10.78 -18.29
C ASP A 55 -14.98 -9.32 -18.06
N THR A 56 -16.29 -9.06 -18.09
CA THR A 56 -16.83 -7.71 -17.81
C THR A 56 -16.52 -7.24 -16.41
N GLU A 57 -16.58 -8.13 -15.41
CA GLU A 57 -16.26 -7.83 -14.03
C GLU A 57 -14.75 -7.59 -13.85
N VAL A 58 -13.92 -8.43 -14.46
CA VAL A 58 -12.46 -8.26 -14.45
C VAL A 58 -12.06 -6.91 -15.04
N ALA A 59 -12.63 -6.58 -16.22
CA ALA A 59 -12.34 -5.32 -16.90
C ALA A 59 -12.75 -4.11 -16.05
N SER A 60 -13.91 -4.16 -15.41
CA SER A 60 -14.40 -3.09 -14.53
C SER A 60 -13.52 -2.90 -13.30
N ARG A 61 -13.14 -3.98 -12.63
CA ARG A 61 -12.26 -3.93 -11.45
C ARG A 61 -10.85 -3.47 -11.80
N ARG A 62 -10.30 -3.93 -12.93
CA ARG A 62 -9.02 -3.49 -13.43
C ARG A 62 -9.01 -1.99 -13.70
N ALA A 63 -10.03 -1.49 -14.39
CA ALA A 63 -10.15 -0.07 -14.68
C ALA A 63 -10.18 0.77 -13.40
N LYS A 64 -10.90 0.33 -12.36
CA LYS A 64 -10.96 1.02 -11.07
C LYS A 64 -9.62 1.02 -10.34
N ILE A 65 -8.92 -0.10 -10.33
CA ILE A 65 -7.57 -0.19 -9.75
C ILE A 65 -6.64 0.82 -10.43
N LEU A 66 -6.59 0.84 -11.76
CA LEU A 66 -5.72 1.74 -12.52
C LEU A 66 -6.10 3.21 -12.33
N GLU A 67 -7.39 3.53 -12.23
CA GLU A 67 -7.87 4.88 -11.92
C GLU A 67 -7.36 5.35 -10.54
N LEU A 68 -7.45 4.50 -9.53
CA LEU A 68 -6.95 4.84 -8.19
C LEU A 68 -5.44 4.99 -8.16
N ILE A 69 -4.71 4.11 -8.85
CA ILE A 69 -3.24 4.20 -8.95
C ILE A 69 -2.83 5.51 -9.63
N ALA A 70 -3.55 5.93 -10.68
CA ALA A 70 -3.27 7.17 -11.37
C ALA A 70 -3.42 8.42 -10.48
N SER A 71 -4.16 8.33 -9.39
CA SER A 71 -4.30 9.41 -8.42
C SER A 71 -3.17 9.46 -7.38
N LEU A 72 -2.29 8.46 -7.35
CA LEU A 72 -1.19 8.36 -6.39
C LEU A 72 0.11 8.90 -6.97
N GLU A 73 0.95 9.43 -6.10
CA GLU A 73 2.35 9.68 -6.39
C GLU A 73 3.14 8.37 -6.19
N LEU A 74 3.71 7.84 -7.28
CA LEU A 74 4.44 6.58 -7.21
C LEU A 74 5.94 6.83 -7.06
N ALA A 75 6.53 6.19 -6.05
CA ALA A 75 7.97 6.16 -5.84
C ALA A 75 8.57 4.96 -6.55
N GLU A 76 9.64 5.19 -7.32
CA GLU A 76 10.36 4.12 -8.00
C GLU A 76 11.07 3.20 -7.00
N ILE A 77 11.23 1.93 -7.39
CA ILE A 77 11.99 0.95 -6.64
C ILE A 77 13.41 0.96 -7.20
N ASP A 78 14.23 1.85 -6.67
CA ASP A 78 15.63 1.99 -7.04
C ASP A 78 16.56 1.24 -6.05
N SER A 79 17.87 1.35 -6.29
CA SER A 79 18.85 0.70 -5.42
C SER A 79 18.83 1.25 -3.98
N VAL A 80 18.52 2.52 -3.80
CA VAL A 80 18.43 3.14 -2.46
C VAL A 80 17.28 2.52 -1.67
N VAL A 81 16.12 2.33 -2.29
CA VAL A 81 14.98 1.65 -1.67
C VAL A 81 15.32 0.21 -1.32
N LEU A 82 15.91 -0.53 -2.26
CA LEU A 82 16.26 -1.95 -2.04
C LEU A 82 17.32 -2.11 -0.95
N ASP A 83 18.32 -1.24 -0.91
CA ASP A 83 19.33 -1.25 0.14
C ASP A 83 18.71 -0.96 1.52
N ARG A 84 17.79 -0.02 1.60
CA ARG A 84 17.07 0.27 2.84
C ARG A 84 16.19 -0.90 3.27
N ALA A 85 15.49 -1.53 2.34
CA ALA A 85 14.64 -2.69 2.61
C ALA A 85 15.44 -3.91 3.09
N ALA A 86 16.71 -4.02 2.70
CA ALA A 86 17.61 -5.09 3.11
C ALA A 86 18.19 -4.92 4.53
N GLN A 87 18.02 -3.78 5.15
CA GLN A 87 18.48 -3.53 6.52
C GLN A 87 17.64 -4.30 7.55
N PRO A 88 18.18 -4.64 8.71
CA PRO A 88 17.41 -5.23 9.79
C PRO A 88 16.21 -4.34 10.15
N MET A 89 15.07 -4.97 10.34
CA MET A 89 13.83 -4.31 10.76
C MET A 89 13.57 -4.61 12.24
N PRO A 90 12.91 -3.70 12.98
CA PRO A 90 12.65 -3.91 14.41
C PRO A 90 11.66 -5.03 14.70
N THR A 91 10.85 -5.40 13.72
CA THR A 91 9.88 -6.50 13.80
C THR A 91 9.91 -7.32 12.53
N GLU A 92 9.32 -8.50 12.56
CA GLU A 92 9.30 -9.41 11.41
C GLU A 92 8.41 -8.88 10.29
N VAL A 93 8.98 -8.73 9.10
CA VAL A 93 8.27 -8.37 7.87
C VAL A 93 8.81 -9.17 6.69
N GLY A 94 7.93 -9.50 5.75
CA GLY A 94 8.32 -10.12 4.48
C GLY A 94 8.99 -9.11 3.54
N THR A 95 9.54 -9.61 2.45
CA THR A 95 10.31 -8.79 1.49
C THR A 95 9.50 -7.66 0.88
N LEU A 96 8.24 -7.93 0.46
CA LEU A 96 7.39 -6.90 -0.15
C LEU A 96 7.03 -5.81 0.86
N ASP A 97 6.70 -6.18 2.09
CA ASP A 97 6.41 -5.22 3.16
C ASP A 97 7.64 -4.40 3.54
N ALA A 98 8.82 -5.02 3.52
CA ALA A 98 10.08 -4.29 3.74
C ALA A 98 10.32 -3.23 2.64
N ILE A 99 9.99 -3.52 1.39
CA ILE A 99 10.08 -2.54 0.30
C ILE A 99 9.09 -1.39 0.50
N HIS A 100 7.85 -1.69 0.89
CA HIS A 100 6.87 -0.67 1.21
C HIS A 100 7.32 0.21 2.37
N LEU A 101 7.79 -0.40 3.45
CA LEU A 101 8.25 0.33 4.63
C LEU A 101 9.46 1.20 4.32
N ALA A 102 10.44 0.66 3.57
CA ALA A 102 11.62 1.41 3.13
C ALA A 102 11.23 2.63 2.27
N THR A 103 10.27 2.46 1.37
CA THR A 103 9.76 3.55 0.52
C THR A 103 9.14 4.66 1.37
N ALA A 104 8.31 4.31 2.34
CA ALA A 104 7.68 5.28 3.24
C ALA A 104 8.71 6.00 4.12
N LEU A 105 9.70 5.26 4.64
CA LEU A 105 10.79 5.83 5.46
C LEU A 105 11.61 6.84 4.65
N LEU A 106 12.03 6.48 3.44
CA LEU A 106 12.82 7.36 2.58
C LEU A 106 12.03 8.60 2.16
N TRP A 107 10.76 8.45 1.85
CA TRP A 107 9.90 9.59 1.54
C TRP A 107 9.84 10.56 2.71
N ARG A 108 9.58 10.06 3.93
CA ARG A 108 9.51 10.87 5.16
C ARG A 108 10.83 11.62 5.41
N GLU A 109 11.94 10.94 5.24
CA GLU A 109 13.27 11.51 5.44
C GLU A 109 13.61 12.57 4.39
N GLN A 110 13.36 12.30 3.11
CA GLN A 110 13.67 13.20 2.00
C GLN A 110 12.79 14.45 2.01
N MET A 111 11.52 14.29 2.28
CA MET A 111 10.56 15.40 2.30
C MET A 111 10.56 16.15 3.64
N ARG A 112 11.17 15.59 4.67
CA ARG A 112 11.16 16.14 6.04
C ARG A 112 9.75 16.44 6.52
N GLN A 113 8.83 15.56 6.23
CA GLN A 113 7.42 15.72 6.50
C GLN A 113 6.83 14.41 6.99
N ASP A 114 5.96 14.50 8.01
CA ASP A 114 5.25 13.33 8.49
C ASP A 114 4.31 12.78 7.43
N ILE A 115 4.23 11.46 7.39
CA ILE A 115 3.33 10.73 6.53
C ILE A 115 2.63 9.65 7.36
N THR A 116 1.33 9.52 7.19
CA THR A 116 0.54 8.43 7.77
C THR A 116 0.72 7.18 6.90
N LEU A 117 0.87 6.01 7.51
CA LEU A 117 0.93 4.76 6.77
C LEU A 117 -0.45 4.08 6.79
N ALA A 118 -1.05 3.91 5.64
CA ALA A 118 -2.36 3.29 5.46
C ALA A 118 -2.19 1.85 5.00
N THR A 119 -2.55 0.90 5.87
CA THR A 119 -2.47 -0.54 5.57
C THR A 119 -3.51 -1.31 6.37
N HIS A 120 -3.97 -2.43 5.80
CA HIS A 120 -4.75 -3.45 6.51
C HIS A 120 -3.91 -4.65 6.93
N ASP A 121 -2.63 -4.67 6.55
CA ASP A 121 -1.71 -5.75 6.90
C ASP A 121 -1.18 -5.58 8.33
N THR A 122 -1.37 -6.60 9.17
CA THR A 122 -0.98 -6.55 10.58
C THR A 122 0.53 -6.46 10.74
N ALA A 123 1.30 -7.27 10.02
CA ALA A 123 2.76 -7.29 10.14
C ALA A 123 3.37 -5.94 9.71
N LEU A 124 2.91 -5.38 8.60
CA LEU A 124 3.36 -4.07 8.14
C LEU A 124 2.98 -2.97 9.13
N SER A 125 1.77 -3.04 9.72
CA SER A 125 1.32 -2.03 10.68
C SER A 125 2.19 -2.02 11.96
N ILE A 126 2.57 -3.19 12.45
CA ILE A 126 3.44 -3.32 13.63
C ILE A 126 4.81 -2.72 13.33
N ALA A 127 5.41 -3.07 12.20
CA ALA A 127 6.72 -2.56 11.80
C ALA A 127 6.69 -1.04 11.57
N ALA A 128 5.63 -0.53 10.95
CA ALA A 128 5.47 0.91 10.74
C ALA A 128 5.37 1.68 12.06
N ARG A 129 4.61 1.19 13.02
CA ARG A 129 4.51 1.80 14.35
C ARG A 129 5.85 1.77 15.08
N ALA A 130 6.62 0.69 14.94
CA ALA A 130 7.96 0.60 15.50
C ALA A 130 8.93 1.64 14.93
N HIS A 131 8.68 2.12 13.71
CA HIS A 131 9.41 3.23 13.08
C HIS A 131 8.78 4.61 13.34
N GLY A 132 7.78 4.69 14.20
CA GLY A 132 7.16 5.95 14.60
C GLY A 132 6.11 6.48 13.63
N PHE A 133 5.62 5.68 12.69
CA PHE A 133 4.50 6.09 11.84
C PHE A 133 3.18 6.07 12.61
N HIS A 134 2.34 7.08 12.35
CA HIS A 134 0.91 6.93 12.58
C HIS A 134 0.34 5.96 11.54
N VAL A 135 -0.47 5.01 11.96
CA VAL A 135 -1.03 3.98 11.08
C VAL A 135 -2.55 4.03 11.12
N VAL A 136 -3.17 3.97 9.95
CA VAL A 136 -4.62 3.80 9.79
C VAL A 136 -4.91 2.50 9.03
N GLY A 137 -6.07 1.90 9.29
CA GLY A 137 -6.50 0.68 8.60
C GLY A 137 -6.21 -0.63 9.33
N ALA A 138 -5.35 -0.61 10.32
CA ALA A 138 -5.07 -1.75 11.19
C ALA A 138 -5.09 -1.33 12.65
N ALA A 139 -5.77 -2.12 13.48
CA ALA A 139 -5.85 -1.84 14.91
C ALA A 139 -4.48 -1.97 15.59
N PRO A 140 -4.18 -1.19 16.64
CA PRO A 140 -3.02 -1.42 17.49
C PRO A 140 -3.13 -2.80 18.15
N THR A 141 -2.02 -3.52 18.19
CA THR A 141 -1.91 -4.83 18.82
C THR A 141 -1.18 -4.74 20.14
#